data_0f1ecc6b52995e565fc4aa6a1bfc3b31
#
_entry.id   0f1ecc6b52995e565fc4aa6a1bfc3b31
#
_cell.length_a   1.000
_cell.length_b   1.000
_cell.length_c   1.000
_cell.angle_alpha   90.00
_cell.angle_beta   90.00
_cell.angle_gamma   90.00
#
_symmetry.space_group_name_H-M   'P 1'
#
loop_
_entity.id
_entity.type
_entity.pdbx_description
1 polymer ?
#
loop_
_entity_poly.entity_id
_entity_poly.type
_entity_poly.pdbx_seq_one_letter_code
_entity_poly.pdbx_strand_id
1 'polypeptide(L)'
;MNGTLQLVNSQLHTPSGFPVYGGQIVIPTVADIDADGNLDYFVGDISGRLAYYAGQGNADTGPQFEFVSDYFENIQIIWTPGRHGANSISFYDLDNDSDLDLIWGDFYQPGLFYLENYGDNNDPHFVDSLMVADFPGLGMLETAGFNIPIITDFEPDGTGDLVVGVLSGNYGTDFIHNLIYYNNNGTNAEYDFQLVTMDLLPGLDLIGGSRPVLADLDGDNDHDLVVGTEFNPDNSLSGGQIYYFENTTNDDIPEFVLSDSTFIDDFITTNLAPSFYDLDNDGDLDAIIGEFNGYLLHYANTDTGWTYNGHFMNLDLNGKTVPAWGDVDQDNDDDLVIGTKDGKVSVYINNGDINTSVLAVQLDIGDDASPAILADGSIIVGNEIGELILLRYEDTDTLVVQDTLEYPYCGQNLAPCPISSSGLEQKDLVIGSKAGGLQYLEYSTLAIQEENKNNPAYFNISAIYPNPNNGYCNIDLDISKTGFYEISIYDLQGRLVRIIHHGTLNGGHYTFTLRENIPSGIYFINAQTNDASFVKKMIRLK
;
A
#
# COMPACT_ATOMS: atom_id res chain seq x y z
N MET A 1 7.71 -19.93 11.64
CA MET A 1 8.72 -19.97 10.56
C MET A 1 9.60 -18.74 10.69
N ASN A 2 10.90 -18.91 10.95
CA ASN A 2 11.86 -17.78 10.96
C ASN A 2 12.65 -17.80 9.63
N GLY A 3 11.97 -17.64 8.51
CA GLY A 3 12.59 -17.63 7.19
C GLY A 3 12.42 -16.27 6.52
N THR A 4 13.49 -15.75 5.94
CA THR A 4 13.47 -14.56 5.07
C THR A 4 13.13 -15.00 3.65
N LEU A 5 12.12 -14.38 3.04
CA LEU A 5 11.85 -14.57 1.62
C LEU A 5 12.95 -13.90 0.80
N GLN A 6 13.48 -14.62 -0.20
CA GLN A 6 14.48 -14.08 -1.12
C GLN A 6 13.97 -14.22 -2.55
N LEU A 7 14.12 -13.15 -3.34
CA LEU A 7 13.91 -13.24 -4.78
C LEU A 7 15.05 -14.09 -5.39
N VAL A 8 14.74 -15.33 -5.77
CA VAL A 8 15.71 -16.25 -6.39
C VAL A 8 15.87 -15.93 -7.87
N ASN A 9 14.77 -15.63 -8.56
CA ASN A 9 14.76 -15.25 -9.96
C ASN A 9 13.61 -14.29 -10.21
N SER A 10 13.82 -13.27 -11.03
CA SER A 10 12.79 -12.31 -11.45
C SER A 10 11.89 -12.86 -12.58
N GLN A 11 12.27 -13.99 -13.17
CA GLN A 11 11.52 -14.64 -14.25
C GLN A 11 11.74 -16.16 -14.19
N LEU A 12 10.66 -16.91 -14.08
CA LEU A 12 10.70 -18.36 -14.19
C LEU A 12 10.99 -18.78 -15.63
N HIS A 13 11.78 -19.83 -15.80
CA HIS A 13 12.13 -20.39 -17.11
C HIS A 13 11.84 -21.88 -17.13
N THR A 14 11.45 -22.37 -18.32
CA THR A 14 11.37 -23.80 -18.59
C THR A 14 12.77 -24.43 -18.56
N PRO A 15 12.91 -25.75 -18.44
CA PRO A 15 14.20 -26.42 -18.51
C PRO A 15 14.99 -26.14 -19.81
N SER A 16 14.29 -25.83 -20.90
CA SER A 16 14.87 -25.42 -22.18
C SER A 16 15.30 -23.94 -22.24
N GLY A 17 15.10 -23.19 -21.15
CA GLY A 17 15.54 -21.79 -21.02
C GLY A 17 14.59 -20.75 -21.58
N PHE A 18 13.36 -21.14 -21.99
CA PHE A 18 12.32 -20.18 -22.37
C PHE A 18 11.60 -19.64 -21.14
N PRO A 19 11.20 -18.35 -21.11
CA PRO A 19 10.42 -17.83 -20.00
C PRO A 19 9.06 -18.54 -19.92
N VAL A 20 8.64 -18.83 -18.69
CA VAL A 20 7.24 -19.19 -18.39
C VAL A 20 6.41 -17.93 -18.62
N TYR A 21 5.50 -17.99 -19.57
CA TYR A 21 4.75 -16.83 -20.04
C TYR A 21 3.28 -16.91 -19.66
N GLY A 22 2.79 -15.86 -19.04
CA GLY A 22 1.36 -15.61 -18.87
C GLY A 22 0.90 -14.49 -19.81
N GLY A 23 -0.38 -14.46 -20.16
CA GLY A 23 -1.00 -13.40 -20.95
C GLY A 23 -1.11 -12.06 -20.22
N GLN A 24 -2.21 -11.34 -20.43
CA GLN A 24 -2.57 -10.16 -19.64
C GLN A 24 -3.49 -10.58 -18.48
N ILE A 25 -3.35 -9.89 -17.34
CA ILE A 25 -4.10 -10.19 -16.11
C ILE A 25 -3.96 -11.67 -15.78
N VAL A 26 -2.75 -12.05 -15.39
CA VAL A 26 -2.41 -13.44 -15.05
C VAL A 26 -2.61 -13.69 -13.57
N ILE A 27 -3.29 -14.77 -13.24
CA ILE A 27 -3.46 -15.25 -11.87
C ILE A 27 -2.86 -16.65 -11.81
N PRO A 28 -1.68 -16.79 -11.20
CA PRO A 28 -1.00 -18.07 -11.10
C PRO A 28 -1.51 -18.88 -9.91
N THR A 29 -1.54 -20.20 -10.07
CA THR A 29 -1.67 -21.15 -8.96
C THR A 29 -0.73 -22.32 -9.13
N VAL A 30 -0.49 -23.05 -8.06
CA VAL A 30 0.32 -24.27 -8.05
C VAL A 30 -0.43 -25.40 -7.34
N ALA A 31 -0.34 -26.60 -7.90
CA ALA A 31 -0.89 -27.82 -7.32
C ALA A 31 -0.06 -29.01 -7.81
N ASP A 32 0.00 -30.08 -7.05
CA ASP A 32 0.53 -31.37 -7.52
C ASP A 32 -0.67 -32.15 -8.09
N ILE A 33 -0.98 -31.89 -9.39
CA ILE A 33 -2.23 -32.37 -10.00
C ILE A 33 -2.14 -33.84 -10.45
N ASP A 34 -0.95 -34.37 -10.60
CA ASP A 34 -0.70 -35.74 -11.03
C ASP A 34 0.00 -36.60 -9.94
N ALA A 35 0.08 -36.09 -8.72
CA ALA A 35 0.65 -36.73 -7.53
C ALA A 35 2.07 -37.27 -7.74
N ASP A 36 2.86 -36.64 -8.59
CA ASP A 36 4.28 -37.02 -8.83
C ASP A 36 5.22 -36.48 -7.74
N GLY A 37 4.72 -35.63 -6.84
CA GLY A 37 5.44 -35.01 -5.73
C GLY A 37 6.09 -33.68 -6.09
N ASN A 38 5.92 -33.19 -7.31
CA ASN A 38 6.32 -31.86 -7.73
C ASN A 38 5.07 -30.98 -7.86
N LEU A 39 5.18 -29.68 -7.53
CA LEU A 39 4.10 -28.74 -7.78
C LEU A 39 4.08 -28.34 -9.25
N ASP A 40 2.96 -28.52 -9.90
CA ASP A 40 2.67 -28.02 -11.22
C ASP A 40 2.28 -26.54 -11.19
N TYR A 41 2.39 -25.86 -12.32
CA TYR A 41 2.07 -24.44 -12.42
C TYR A 41 0.99 -24.20 -13.45
N PHE A 42 -0.04 -23.49 -13.02
CA PHE A 42 -1.20 -23.12 -13.82
C PHE A 42 -1.33 -21.62 -13.93
N VAL A 43 -1.77 -21.15 -15.09
CA VAL A 43 -1.98 -19.72 -15.35
C VAL A 43 -3.30 -19.51 -16.05
N GLY A 44 -4.26 -18.91 -15.33
CA GLY A 44 -5.43 -18.30 -15.93
C GLY A 44 -5.10 -16.90 -16.47
N ASP A 45 -5.68 -16.50 -17.59
CA ASP A 45 -5.51 -15.16 -18.15
C ASP A 45 -6.81 -14.58 -18.72
N ILE A 46 -6.79 -13.28 -19.08
CA ILE A 46 -7.96 -12.58 -19.60
C ILE A 46 -8.47 -13.16 -20.94
N SER A 47 -7.64 -13.91 -21.66
CA SER A 47 -8.07 -14.57 -22.90
C SER A 47 -8.86 -15.86 -22.68
N GLY A 48 -9.05 -16.25 -21.41
CA GLY A 48 -9.74 -17.49 -21.01
C GLY A 48 -8.90 -18.75 -21.22
N ARG A 49 -7.62 -18.58 -21.35
CA ARG A 49 -6.65 -19.65 -21.42
C ARG A 49 -6.35 -20.14 -20.02
N LEU A 50 -6.27 -21.45 -19.85
CA LEU A 50 -5.75 -22.11 -18.67
C LEU A 50 -4.48 -22.87 -19.05
N ALA A 51 -3.36 -22.16 -19.03
CA ALA A 51 -2.07 -22.75 -19.39
C ALA A 51 -1.55 -23.66 -18.27
N TYR A 52 -1.01 -24.82 -18.66
CA TYR A 52 -0.47 -25.83 -17.78
C TYR A 52 1.01 -26.06 -18.06
N TYR A 53 1.77 -26.07 -16.99
CA TYR A 53 3.19 -26.38 -16.98
C TYR A 53 3.45 -27.48 -15.93
N ALA A 54 3.91 -28.64 -16.36
CA ALA A 54 4.25 -29.74 -15.46
C ALA A 54 5.47 -29.39 -14.60
N GLY A 55 5.38 -29.66 -13.31
CA GLY A 55 6.43 -29.46 -12.34
C GLY A 55 7.57 -30.43 -12.56
N GLN A 56 8.79 -29.90 -12.54
CA GLN A 56 10.01 -30.68 -12.59
C GLN A 56 11.03 -30.09 -11.62
N GLY A 57 11.90 -30.91 -11.11
CA GLY A 57 12.97 -30.43 -10.27
C GLY A 57 13.00 -31.12 -8.93
N ASN A 58 13.92 -30.69 -8.11
CA ASN A 58 14.13 -31.22 -6.76
C ASN A 58 14.65 -30.10 -5.84
N ALA A 59 14.87 -30.43 -4.58
CA ALA A 59 15.36 -29.48 -3.58
C ALA A 59 16.71 -28.81 -3.97
N ASP A 60 17.52 -29.47 -4.80
CA ASP A 60 18.82 -28.96 -5.21
C ASP A 60 18.76 -27.99 -6.41
N THR A 61 17.79 -28.21 -7.33
CA THR A 61 17.63 -27.40 -8.56
C THR A 61 16.59 -26.28 -8.42
N GLY A 62 15.76 -26.35 -7.39
CA GLY A 62 14.59 -25.51 -7.24
C GLY A 62 13.45 -25.88 -8.22
N PRO A 63 12.31 -25.16 -8.16
CA PRO A 63 11.17 -25.45 -9.02
C PRO A 63 11.52 -25.17 -10.49
N GLN A 64 11.18 -26.11 -11.36
CA GLN A 64 11.27 -25.99 -12.81
C GLN A 64 9.94 -26.43 -13.40
N PHE A 65 9.51 -25.77 -14.48
CA PHE A 65 8.20 -26.01 -15.08
C PHE A 65 8.35 -26.23 -16.58
N GLU A 66 7.85 -27.35 -17.09
CA GLU A 66 7.84 -27.67 -18.51
C GLU A 66 6.45 -27.37 -19.09
N PHE A 67 6.39 -26.57 -20.16
CA PHE A 67 5.14 -26.25 -20.82
C PHE A 67 4.49 -27.51 -21.42
N VAL A 68 3.23 -27.75 -21.07
CA VAL A 68 2.45 -28.90 -21.57
C VAL A 68 1.34 -28.44 -22.52
N SER A 69 0.50 -27.48 -22.09
CA SER A 69 -0.68 -27.07 -22.85
C SER A 69 -1.08 -25.63 -22.55
N ASP A 70 -1.63 -24.94 -23.56
CA ASP A 70 -2.34 -23.67 -23.38
C ASP A 70 -3.76 -23.86 -22.82
N TYR A 71 -4.31 -25.07 -22.88
CA TYR A 71 -5.66 -25.41 -22.44
C TYR A 71 -5.60 -26.72 -21.66
N PHE A 72 -5.47 -26.61 -20.36
CA PHE A 72 -5.46 -27.77 -19.47
C PHE A 72 -6.75 -28.58 -19.65
N GLU A 73 -6.62 -29.89 -19.88
CA GLU A 73 -7.72 -30.84 -20.11
C GLU A 73 -8.77 -30.37 -21.16
N ASN A 74 -8.39 -29.52 -22.11
CA ASN A 74 -9.24 -28.89 -23.11
C ASN A 74 -10.39 -28.04 -22.53
N ILE A 75 -10.28 -27.59 -21.30
CA ILE A 75 -11.26 -26.69 -20.66
C ILE A 75 -11.28 -25.36 -21.44
N GLN A 76 -12.48 -24.97 -21.89
CA GLN A 76 -12.69 -23.74 -22.65
C GLN A 76 -13.48 -22.72 -21.83
N ILE A 77 -12.81 -21.69 -21.38
CA ILE A 77 -13.40 -20.73 -20.45
C ILE A 77 -14.19 -19.63 -21.17
N ILE A 78 -13.75 -19.12 -22.33
CA ILE A 78 -14.42 -17.98 -23.00
C ILE A 78 -15.56 -18.38 -23.95
N TRP A 79 -15.47 -19.49 -24.65
CA TRP A 79 -16.38 -19.81 -25.76
C TRP A 79 -17.76 -20.30 -25.36
N THR A 80 -18.03 -20.38 -24.08
CA THR A 80 -19.31 -20.83 -23.52
C THR A 80 -20.11 -19.64 -23.03
N PRO A 81 -21.42 -19.52 -23.26
CA PRO A 81 -22.23 -18.43 -22.71
C PRO A 81 -22.11 -18.35 -21.19
N GLY A 82 -21.84 -17.14 -20.67
CA GLY A 82 -21.66 -16.88 -19.24
C GLY A 82 -20.26 -17.09 -18.72
N ARG A 83 -19.28 -17.37 -19.56
CA ARG A 83 -17.86 -17.48 -19.19
C ARG A 83 -17.05 -16.36 -19.83
N HIS A 84 -16.18 -15.74 -19.06
CA HIS A 84 -15.31 -14.65 -19.48
C HIS A 84 -13.88 -14.98 -19.08
N GLY A 85 -12.92 -14.18 -19.45
CA GLY A 85 -11.52 -14.39 -19.08
C GLY A 85 -11.16 -13.89 -17.69
N ALA A 86 -9.85 -13.81 -17.41
CA ALA A 86 -9.28 -13.46 -16.11
C ALA A 86 -9.66 -14.44 -14.98
N ASN A 87 -9.40 -15.72 -15.23
CA ASN A 87 -9.77 -16.79 -14.33
C ASN A 87 -8.81 -16.92 -13.18
N SER A 88 -9.33 -16.80 -11.97
CA SER A 88 -8.65 -17.21 -10.76
C SER A 88 -9.01 -18.65 -10.44
N ILE A 89 -8.03 -19.52 -10.42
CA ILE A 89 -8.21 -20.97 -10.24
C ILE A 89 -7.67 -21.43 -8.89
N SER A 90 -8.32 -22.43 -8.33
CA SER A 90 -7.91 -23.15 -7.13
C SER A 90 -8.18 -24.64 -7.32
N PHE A 91 -7.33 -25.47 -6.75
CA PHE A 91 -7.50 -26.92 -6.73
C PHE A 91 -7.68 -27.40 -5.31
N TYR A 92 -8.66 -28.28 -5.09
CA TYR A 92 -8.94 -28.89 -3.81
C TYR A 92 -9.72 -30.20 -4.00
N ASP A 93 -9.46 -31.22 -3.18
CA ASP A 93 -10.23 -32.47 -3.12
C ASP A 93 -11.56 -32.22 -2.38
N LEU A 94 -12.62 -31.89 -3.13
CA LEU A 94 -13.91 -31.47 -2.57
C LEU A 94 -14.84 -32.63 -2.26
N ASP A 95 -14.68 -33.77 -2.88
CA ASP A 95 -15.52 -34.94 -2.67
C ASP A 95 -14.80 -36.08 -1.90
N ASN A 96 -13.56 -35.82 -1.50
CA ASN A 96 -12.72 -36.68 -0.69
C ASN A 96 -12.43 -38.04 -1.35
N ASP A 97 -12.23 -38.03 -2.65
CA ASP A 97 -11.81 -39.22 -3.42
C ASP A 97 -10.29 -39.31 -3.62
N SER A 98 -9.55 -38.31 -3.10
CA SER A 98 -8.10 -38.16 -3.09
C SER A 98 -7.51 -37.61 -4.37
N ASP A 99 -8.28 -37.11 -5.29
CA ASP A 99 -7.80 -36.30 -6.41
C ASP A 99 -8.22 -34.83 -6.26
N LEU A 100 -7.67 -33.96 -7.10
CA LEU A 100 -7.90 -32.53 -6.98
C LEU A 100 -8.93 -32.05 -7.99
N ASP A 101 -10.00 -31.44 -7.50
CA ASP A 101 -11.01 -30.77 -8.27
C ASP A 101 -10.62 -29.33 -8.62
N LEU A 102 -11.26 -28.76 -9.64
CA LEU A 102 -11.02 -27.42 -10.13
C LEU A 102 -12.16 -26.46 -9.75
N ILE A 103 -11.78 -25.36 -9.12
CA ILE A 103 -12.68 -24.25 -8.81
C ILE A 103 -12.10 -22.99 -9.43
N TRP A 104 -12.94 -22.14 -10.03
CA TRP A 104 -12.45 -20.84 -10.49
C TRP A 104 -13.48 -19.73 -10.41
N GLY A 105 -12.98 -18.50 -10.24
CA GLY A 105 -13.73 -17.27 -10.41
C GLY A 105 -13.58 -16.72 -11.81
N ASP A 106 -14.61 -16.05 -12.28
CA ASP A 106 -14.71 -15.43 -13.61
C ASP A 106 -14.78 -13.91 -13.46
N PHE A 107 -14.45 -13.17 -14.53
CA PHE A 107 -14.41 -11.72 -14.50
C PHE A 107 -15.78 -11.05 -14.22
N TYR A 108 -16.88 -11.63 -14.69
CA TYR A 108 -18.23 -11.04 -14.60
C TYR A 108 -19.26 -11.92 -13.90
N GLN A 109 -18.91 -13.16 -13.55
CA GLN A 109 -19.88 -14.04 -12.89
C GLN A 109 -19.92 -13.77 -11.39
N PRO A 110 -21.10 -13.61 -10.80
CA PRO A 110 -21.24 -13.36 -9.36
C PRO A 110 -20.85 -14.56 -8.50
N GLY A 111 -21.03 -15.78 -8.99
CA GLY A 111 -20.63 -17.02 -8.33
C GLY A 111 -19.31 -17.59 -8.84
N LEU A 112 -18.98 -18.78 -8.37
CA LEU A 112 -17.82 -19.54 -8.82
C LEU A 112 -18.25 -20.66 -9.77
N PHE A 113 -17.30 -21.21 -10.50
CA PHE A 113 -17.44 -22.45 -11.23
C PHE A 113 -16.72 -23.58 -10.51
N TYR A 114 -17.30 -24.78 -10.55
CA TYR A 114 -16.74 -26.01 -10.03
C TYR A 114 -16.75 -27.10 -11.09
N LEU A 115 -15.68 -27.83 -11.18
CA LEU A 115 -15.52 -28.96 -12.11
C LEU A 115 -14.83 -30.11 -11.40
N GLU A 116 -15.56 -31.20 -11.24
CA GLU A 116 -15.09 -32.43 -10.61
C GLU A 116 -14.06 -33.13 -11.50
N ASN A 117 -13.02 -33.68 -10.89
CA ASN A 117 -12.06 -34.56 -11.54
C ASN A 117 -12.65 -35.99 -11.55
N TYR A 118 -12.94 -36.52 -12.71
CA TYR A 118 -13.43 -37.88 -12.92
C TYR A 118 -12.32 -38.89 -13.19
N GLY A 119 -11.08 -38.48 -13.07
CA GLY A 119 -9.89 -39.31 -13.27
C GLY A 119 -9.44 -40.02 -12.01
N ASP A 120 -8.22 -39.85 -11.71
CA ASP A 120 -7.60 -40.15 -10.43
C ASP A 120 -6.41 -39.20 -10.18
N ASN A 121 -5.81 -39.24 -9.03
CA ASN A 121 -4.73 -38.37 -8.63
C ASN A 121 -3.43 -38.50 -9.48
N ASN A 122 -3.32 -39.45 -10.42
CA ASN A 122 -2.19 -39.56 -11.33
C ASN A 122 -2.53 -39.30 -12.79
N ASP A 123 -3.81 -39.33 -13.15
CA ASP A 123 -4.31 -39.09 -14.49
C ASP A 123 -5.62 -38.28 -14.42
N PRO A 124 -5.52 -36.96 -14.18
CA PRO A 124 -6.67 -36.08 -14.01
C PRO A 124 -7.51 -36.05 -15.27
N HIS A 125 -8.83 -36.07 -15.11
CA HIS A 125 -9.78 -36.02 -16.22
C HIS A 125 -10.98 -35.15 -15.92
N PHE A 126 -11.03 -33.98 -16.54
CA PHE A 126 -12.12 -33.01 -16.38
C PHE A 126 -13.08 -33.01 -17.56
N VAL A 127 -14.38 -33.03 -17.28
CA VAL A 127 -15.42 -33.03 -18.32
C VAL A 127 -16.14 -31.69 -18.34
N ASP A 128 -15.73 -30.80 -19.22
CA ASP A 128 -16.22 -29.39 -19.31
C ASP A 128 -17.74 -29.26 -19.32
N SER A 129 -18.48 -30.22 -19.91
CA SER A 129 -19.95 -30.21 -19.98
C SER A 129 -20.65 -30.54 -18.64
N LEU A 130 -19.92 -31.02 -17.65
CA LEU A 130 -20.43 -31.35 -16.32
C LEU A 130 -20.16 -30.23 -15.28
N MET A 131 -19.63 -29.12 -15.72
CA MET A 131 -19.34 -27.97 -14.88
C MET A 131 -20.59 -27.49 -14.12
N VAL A 132 -20.42 -27.25 -12.83
CA VAL A 132 -21.39 -26.60 -11.96
C VAL A 132 -21.11 -25.11 -11.96
N ALA A 133 -22.10 -24.30 -12.34
CA ALA A 133 -22.09 -22.85 -12.19
C ALA A 133 -22.75 -22.45 -10.86
N ASP A 134 -22.47 -21.23 -10.42
CA ASP A 134 -23.00 -20.68 -9.16
C ASP A 134 -22.59 -21.50 -7.93
N PHE A 135 -21.35 -22.01 -7.88
CA PHE A 135 -20.77 -22.62 -6.70
C PHE A 135 -20.49 -21.52 -5.63
N PRO A 136 -20.69 -21.76 -4.33
CA PRO A 136 -21.01 -23.02 -3.67
C PRO A 136 -22.51 -23.40 -3.68
N GLY A 137 -23.36 -22.58 -4.22
CA GLY A 137 -24.78 -22.82 -4.38
C GLY A 137 -25.50 -21.60 -4.96
N LEU A 138 -26.63 -21.82 -5.63
CA LEU A 138 -27.37 -20.77 -6.31
C LEU A 138 -27.75 -19.62 -5.35
N GLY A 139 -27.27 -18.41 -5.63
CA GLY A 139 -27.50 -17.22 -4.84
C GLY A 139 -26.79 -17.18 -3.48
N MET A 140 -25.85 -18.10 -3.22
CA MET A 140 -25.04 -18.08 -1.99
C MET A 140 -23.88 -17.08 -2.08
N LEU A 141 -23.30 -16.92 -3.27
CA LEU A 141 -22.25 -15.93 -3.55
C LEU A 141 -22.75 -15.01 -4.67
N GLU A 142 -23.06 -13.78 -4.34
CA GLU A 142 -23.49 -12.75 -5.29
C GLU A 142 -22.52 -11.56 -5.21
N THR A 143 -21.52 -11.54 -6.10
CA THR A 143 -20.49 -10.49 -6.17
C THR A 143 -20.55 -9.76 -7.53
N ALA A 144 -19.73 -8.75 -7.67
CA ALA A 144 -19.52 -8.06 -8.95
C ALA A 144 -18.72 -8.86 -10.00
N GLY A 145 -18.24 -10.04 -9.62
CA GLY A 145 -17.32 -10.86 -10.40
C GLY A 145 -15.87 -10.69 -9.99
N PHE A 146 -14.95 -11.24 -10.77
CA PHE A 146 -13.52 -11.30 -10.47
C PHE A 146 -13.23 -11.97 -9.12
N ASN A 147 -13.90 -13.09 -8.88
CA ASN A 147 -13.80 -13.83 -7.64
C ASN A 147 -12.50 -14.66 -7.62
N ILE A 148 -11.83 -14.68 -6.48
CA ILE A 148 -10.58 -15.41 -6.24
C ILE A 148 -10.84 -16.44 -5.14
N PRO A 149 -11.21 -17.68 -5.48
CA PRO A 149 -11.49 -18.71 -4.48
C PRO A 149 -10.21 -19.32 -3.91
N ILE A 150 -10.24 -19.62 -2.63
CA ILE A 150 -9.27 -20.46 -1.94
C ILE A 150 -10.05 -21.40 -1.03
N ILE A 151 -9.75 -22.71 -1.08
CA ILE A 151 -10.26 -23.66 -0.09
C ILE A 151 -9.11 -24.11 0.80
N THR A 152 -9.34 -24.05 2.09
CA THR A 152 -8.36 -24.44 3.11
C THR A 152 -9.07 -24.74 4.41
N ASP A 153 -8.53 -25.62 5.24
CA ASP A 153 -8.97 -25.84 6.63
C ASP A 153 -8.56 -24.60 7.45
N PHE A 154 -9.43 -23.58 7.44
CA PHE A 154 -9.18 -22.29 8.09
C PHE A 154 -9.40 -22.37 9.60
N GLU A 155 -10.43 -23.08 10.01
CA GLU A 155 -10.64 -23.53 11.38
C GLU A 155 -10.16 -24.99 11.45
N PRO A 156 -9.17 -25.35 12.30
CA PRO A 156 -8.52 -26.66 12.24
C PRO A 156 -9.44 -27.79 12.70
N ASP A 157 -10.54 -28.01 11.99
CA ASP A 157 -11.55 -29.04 12.23
C ASP A 157 -11.44 -30.22 11.26
N GLY A 158 -10.59 -30.11 10.24
CA GLY A 158 -10.29 -31.13 9.24
C GLY A 158 -11.16 -31.05 8.00
N THR A 159 -12.01 -30.02 7.85
CA THR A 159 -12.78 -29.74 6.63
C THR A 159 -12.22 -28.51 5.88
N GLY A 160 -12.38 -28.48 4.57
CA GLY A 160 -11.94 -27.33 3.76
C GLY A 160 -13.01 -26.25 3.73
N ASP A 161 -12.68 -25.06 4.19
CA ASP A 161 -13.50 -23.86 4.15
C ASP A 161 -13.25 -23.04 2.90
N LEU A 162 -14.23 -22.22 2.50
CA LEU A 162 -14.12 -21.38 1.32
C LEU A 162 -13.87 -19.92 1.70
N VAL A 163 -12.75 -19.38 1.25
CA VAL A 163 -12.45 -17.94 1.27
C VAL A 163 -12.49 -17.40 -0.14
N VAL A 164 -13.20 -16.30 -0.36
CA VAL A 164 -13.32 -15.65 -1.67
C VAL A 164 -12.83 -14.21 -1.58
N GLY A 165 -11.74 -13.91 -2.28
CA GLY A 165 -11.36 -12.53 -2.59
C GLY A 165 -12.21 -12.00 -3.74
N VAL A 166 -12.61 -10.74 -3.68
CA VAL A 166 -13.50 -10.11 -4.67
C VAL A 166 -12.91 -8.80 -5.16
N LEU A 167 -12.88 -8.58 -6.47
CA LEU A 167 -12.71 -7.24 -7.02
C LEU A 167 -14.09 -6.58 -7.13
N SER A 168 -14.46 -5.84 -6.10
CA SER A 168 -15.75 -5.16 -6.01
C SER A 168 -15.81 -3.85 -6.82
N GLY A 169 -16.94 -3.14 -6.79
CA GLY A 169 -17.13 -1.82 -7.40
C GLY A 169 -17.52 -1.80 -8.87
N ASN A 170 -17.77 -2.94 -9.51
CA ASN A 170 -18.23 -2.98 -10.89
C ASN A 170 -19.74 -2.66 -10.99
N TYR A 171 -20.12 -1.84 -11.98
CA TYR A 171 -21.52 -1.54 -12.32
C TYR A 171 -22.39 -1.02 -11.17
N GLY A 172 -21.79 -0.29 -10.21
CA GLY A 172 -22.51 0.29 -9.08
C GLY A 172 -22.71 -0.65 -7.89
N THR A 173 -22.00 -1.77 -7.86
CA THR A 173 -21.88 -2.58 -6.64
C THR A 173 -20.96 -1.88 -5.64
N ASP A 174 -21.07 -2.25 -4.37
CA ASP A 174 -20.18 -1.72 -3.34
C ASP A 174 -18.72 -2.11 -3.58
N PHE A 175 -17.81 -1.41 -2.91
CA PHE A 175 -16.37 -1.67 -2.92
C PHE A 175 -15.89 -2.36 -1.65
N ILE A 176 -16.75 -2.53 -0.68
CA ILE A 176 -16.53 -3.27 0.55
C ILE A 176 -16.91 -4.74 0.35
N HIS A 177 -16.71 -5.57 1.34
CA HIS A 177 -16.95 -7.01 1.26
C HIS A 177 -16.01 -7.73 0.28
N ASN A 178 -14.71 -7.39 0.40
CA ASN A 178 -13.67 -7.86 -0.52
C ASN A 178 -13.07 -9.22 -0.14
N LEU A 179 -13.36 -9.74 1.06
CA LEU A 179 -12.81 -11.00 1.55
C LEU A 179 -13.88 -11.77 2.31
N ILE A 180 -14.60 -12.63 1.59
CA ILE A 180 -15.76 -13.35 2.05
C ILE A 180 -15.32 -14.70 2.61
N TYR A 181 -15.87 -15.11 3.75
CA TYR A 181 -15.57 -16.39 4.38
C TYR A 181 -16.83 -17.22 4.59
N TYR A 182 -16.77 -18.46 4.11
CA TYR A 182 -17.77 -19.50 4.33
C TYR A 182 -17.13 -20.64 5.10
N ASN A 183 -17.71 -21.00 6.23
CA ASN A 183 -17.36 -22.21 6.96
C ASN A 183 -18.04 -23.43 6.35
N ASN A 184 -17.35 -24.55 6.25
CA ASN A 184 -17.90 -25.81 5.80
C ASN A 184 -18.43 -26.62 6.99
N ASN A 185 -19.72 -26.56 7.26
CA ASN A 185 -20.37 -27.35 8.30
C ASN A 185 -20.64 -28.82 7.89
N GLY A 186 -20.27 -29.19 6.70
CA GLY A 186 -20.43 -30.53 6.15
C GLY A 186 -19.30 -31.48 6.50
N THR A 187 -18.84 -32.16 5.49
CA THR A 187 -17.68 -33.07 5.54
C THR A 187 -16.82 -32.85 4.29
N ASN A 188 -15.62 -33.41 4.24
CA ASN A 188 -14.83 -33.36 3.02
C ASN A 188 -15.46 -34.11 1.81
N ALA A 189 -16.46 -34.97 2.05
CA ALA A 189 -17.19 -35.69 0.97
C ALA A 189 -18.53 -35.04 0.61
N GLU A 190 -19.09 -34.24 1.48
CA GLU A 190 -20.37 -33.53 1.28
C GLU A 190 -20.24 -32.15 1.96
N TYR A 191 -19.83 -31.14 1.22
CA TYR A 191 -19.68 -29.77 1.73
C TYR A 191 -21.04 -29.11 2.00
N ASP A 192 -21.10 -28.29 3.06
CA ASP A 192 -22.22 -27.43 3.45
C ASP A 192 -21.68 -26.05 3.84
N PHE A 193 -21.34 -25.24 2.86
CA PHE A 193 -20.78 -23.92 3.05
C PHE A 193 -21.82 -22.94 3.61
N GLN A 194 -21.53 -22.35 4.74
CA GLN A 194 -22.36 -21.34 5.39
C GLN A 194 -21.59 -20.03 5.51
N LEU A 195 -22.19 -18.94 5.03
CA LEU A 195 -21.60 -17.61 5.14
C LEU A 195 -21.37 -17.23 6.60
N VAL A 196 -20.14 -16.95 6.97
CA VAL A 196 -19.76 -16.46 8.30
C VAL A 196 -19.63 -14.94 8.29
N THR A 197 -18.89 -14.40 7.32
CA THR A 197 -18.69 -12.96 7.18
C THR A 197 -18.34 -12.60 5.74
N MET A 198 -18.69 -11.39 5.32
CA MET A 198 -18.23 -10.80 4.07
C MET A 198 -16.96 -9.96 4.27
N ASP A 199 -16.53 -9.77 5.52
CA ASP A 199 -15.36 -8.99 5.94
C ASP A 199 -14.48 -9.85 6.85
N LEU A 200 -13.75 -10.81 6.28
CA LEU A 200 -12.89 -11.75 7.04
C LEU A 200 -11.78 -11.02 7.80
N LEU A 201 -11.25 -9.96 7.26
CA LEU A 201 -10.31 -9.09 7.95
C LEU A 201 -11.07 -7.86 8.48
N PRO A 202 -11.45 -7.87 9.79
CA PRO A 202 -12.14 -6.71 10.36
C PRO A 202 -11.23 -5.50 10.34
N GLY A 203 -11.72 -4.40 9.84
CA GLY A 203 -11.01 -3.14 9.74
C GLY A 203 -11.91 -2.09 9.09
N LEU A 204 -11.46 -0.84 9.13
CA LEU A 204 -12.13 0.23 8.43
C LEU A 204 -11.75 0.13 6.94
N ASP A 205 -12.60 -0.47 6.12
CA ASP A 205 -12.44 -0.47 4.68
C ASP A 205 -13.09 0.80 4.09
N LEU A 206 -12.26 1.80 3.83
CA LEU A 206 -12.68 3.09 3.25
C LEU A 206 -12.41 3.15 1.73
N ILE A 207 -12.24 2.03 1.09
CA ILE A 207 -11.90 1.94 -0.34
C ILE A 207 -10.54 2.59 -0.66
N GLY A 208 -10.14 2.52 -1.94
CA GLY A 208 -8.91 3.14 -2.42
C GLY A 208 -8.90 4.66 -2.30
N GLY A 209 -7.72 5.22 -2.07
CA GLY A 209 -7.51 6.67 -2.11
C GLY A 209 -8.02 7.43 -0.89
N SER A 210 -8.03 6.82 0.30
CA SER A 210 -8.42 7.50 1.54
C SER A 210 -7.55 8.73 1.83
N ARG A 211 -8.21 9.84 2.23
CA ARG A 211 -7.62 11.14 2.54
C ARG A 211 -8.04 11.57 3.94
N PRO A 212 -7.27 11.20 4.98
CA PRO A 212 -7.54 11.62 6.34
C PRO A 212 -7.16 13.08 6.59
N VAL A 213 -7.93 13.75 7.43
CA VAL A 213 -7.63 15.06 8.01
C VAL A 213 -8.16 15.09 9.45
N LEU A 214 -7.49 15.82 10.31
CA LEU A 214 -7.91 16.05 11.69
C LEU A 214 -8.36 17.50 11.86
N ALA A 215 -9.51 17.70 12.52
CA ALA A 215 -10.06 19.01 12.86
C ALA A 215 -10.98 18.90 14.09
N ASP A 216 -11.02 19.92 14.93
CA ASP A 216 -12.01 20.05 16.01
C ASP A 216 -13.32 20.57 15.40
N LEU A 217 -14.27 19.70 15.14
CA LEU A 217 -15.50 20.02 14.40
C LEU A 217 -16.72 20.18 15.29
N ASP A 218 -16.66 19.70 16.53
CA ASP A 218 -17.74 19.84 17.51
C ASP A 218 -17.44 20.87 18.62
N GLY A 219 -16.22 21.40 18.65
CA GLY A 219 -15.79 22.49 19.53
C GLY A 219 -15.45 22.04 20.96
N ASP A 220 -15.12 20.77 21.16
CA ASP A 220 -14.78 20.20 22.47
C ASP A 220 -13.27 20.28 22.79
N ASN A 221 -12.45 20.77 21.86
CA ASN A 221 -11.00 20.96 21.87
C ASN A 221 -10.19 19.68 21.75
N ASP A 222 -10.76 18.61 21.26
CA ASP A 222 -9.99 17.52 20.69
C ASP A 222 -10.17 17.46 19.15
N HIS A 223 -9.33 16.71 18.47
CA HIS A 223 -9.42 16.62 17.03
C HIS A 223 -10.17 15.38 16.61
N ASP A 224 -11.20 15.56 15.83
CA ASP A 224 -11.94 14.52 15.12
C ASP A 224 -11.19 14.07 13.86
N LEU A 225 -11.54 12.89 13.36
CA LEU A 225 -10.99 12.36 12.12
C LEU A 225 -12.03 12.41 11.01
N VAL A 226 -11.72 13.11 9.92
CA VAL A 226 -12.52 13.12 8.70
C VAL A 226 -11.76 12.42 7.58
N VAL A 227 -12.45 11.59 6.82
CA VAL A 227 -11.82 10.84 5.72
C VAL A 227 -12.61 10.99 4.44
N GLY A 228 -11.98 11.55 3.43
CA GLY A 228 -12.50 11.54 2.06
C GLY A 228 -12.07 10.28 1.30
N THR A 229 -12.91 9.83 0.36
CA THR A 229 -12.66 8.63 -0.44
C THR A 229 -12.61 8.91 -1.94
N GLU A 230 -12.01 8.00 -2.70
CA GLU A 230 -11.99 8.09 -4.15
C GLU A 230 -13.39 7.89 -4.75
N PHE A 231 -14.13 6.89 -4.28
CA PHE A 231 -15.50 6.58 -4.70
C PHE A 231 -16.39 6.37 -3.48
N ASN A 232 -17.69 6.36 -3.69
CA ASN A 232 -18.64 5.93 -2.68
C ASN A 232 -18.51 4.39 -2.48
N PRO A 233 -18.28 3.90 -1.26
CA PRO A 233 -18.15 2.47 -1.00
C PRO A 233 -19.40 1.66 -1.33
N ASP A 234 -20.58 2.25 -1.13
CA ASP A 234 -21.85 1.56 -1.37
C ASP A 234 -22.28 1.61 -2.82
N ASN A 235 -21.67 2.45 -3.66
CA ASN A 235 -22.03 2.60 -5.07
C ASN A 235 -20.91 3.20 -5.93
N SER A 236 -20.23 2.38 -6.71
CA SER A 236 -19.13 2.78 -7.59
C SER A 236 -19.52 3.76 -8.72
N LEU A 237 -20.80 3.98 -8.98
CA LEU A 237 -21.29 4.95 -9.97
C LEU A 237 -21.59 6.32 -9.34
N SER A 238 -21.53 6.43 -8.02
CA SER A 238 -21.64 7.69 -7.29
C SER A 238 -20.28 8.39 -7.21
N GLY A 239 -20.28 9.63 -6.78
CA GLY A 239 -19.07 10.38 -6.41
C GLY A 239 -18.36 9.78 -5.20
N GLY A 240 -17.33 10.46 -4.72
CA GLY A 240 -16.69 10.11 -3.45
C GLY A 240 -17.59 10.36 -2.25
N GLN A 241 -17.13 9.96 -1.08
CA GLN A 241 -17.85 10.10 0.19
C GLN A 241 -16.94 10.68 1.25
N ILE A 242 -17.50 11.35 2.24
CA ILE A 242 -16.76 11.88 3.39
C ILE A 242 -17.33 11.26 4.66
N TYR A 243 -16.46 10.62 5.42
CA TYR A 243 -16.75 10.01 6.71
C TYR A 243 -16.29 10.90 7.85
N TYR A 244 -17.11 11.02 8.87
CA TYR A 244 -16.78 11.70 10.11
C TYR A 244 -16.69 10.69 11.26
N PHE A 245 -15.57 10.70 11.94
CA PHE A 245 -15.29 9.92 13.14
C PHE A 245 -15.04 10.89 14.28
N GLU A 246 -15.95 10.90 15.24
CA GLU A 246 -15.83 11.66 16.47
C GLU A 246 -14.73 11.04 17.35
N ASN A 247 -13.83 11.87 17.85
CA ASN A 247 -12.92 11.47 18.89
C ASN A 247 -13.66 11.52 20.23
N THR A 248 -13.75 10.41 20.93
CA THR A 248 -14.55 10.31 22.18
C THR A 248 -13.70 10.46 23.43
N THR A 249 -12.41 10.79 23.28
CA THR A 249 -11.47 10.88 24.40
C THR A 249 -10.60 12.13 24.29
N ASN A 250 -10.38 12.78 25.41
CA ASN A 250 -9.36 13.83 25.56
C ASN A 250 -8.01 13.24 26.05
N ASP A 251 -7.76 11.97 25.84
CA ASP A 251 -6.52 11.28 26.26
C ASP A 251 -5.44 11.42 25.16
N ASP A 252 -4.19 11.10 25.51
CA ASP A 252 -3.05 11.16 24.58
C ASP A 252 -3.19 10.19 23.38
N ILE A 253 -4.08 9.19 23.47
CA ILE A 253 -4.41 8.26 22.38
C ILE A 253 -5.88 8.49 22.00
N PRO A 254 -6.17 9.01 20.79
CA PRO A 254 -7.53 9.25 20.35
C PRO A 254 -8.32 7.95 20.17
N GLU A 255 -9.60 7.95 20.50
CA GLU A 255 -10.55 6.87 20.24
C GLU A 255 -11.60 7.35 19.23
N PHE A 256 -11.39 7.08 17.94
CA PHE A 256 -12.27 7.50 16.87
C PHE A 256 -13.46 6.55 16.70
N VAL A 257 -14.66 7.09 16.77
CA VAL A 257 -15.91 6.36 16.57
C VAL A 257 -16.64 6.93 15.35
N LEU A 258 -17.01 6.08 14.40
CA LEU A 258 -17.78 6.52 13.23
C LEU A 258 -19.10 7.14 13.68
N SER A 259 -19.26 8.44 13.50
CA SER A 259 -20.45 9.21 13.86
C SER A 259 -21.34 9.49 12.65
N ASP A 260 -20.76 9.78 11.49
CA ASP A 260 -21.51 10.01 10.24
C ASP A 260 -20.74 9.50 9.03
N SER A 261 -21.35 8.62 8.24
CA SER A 261 -20.79 8.10 7.00
C SER A 261 -21.09 8.98 5.76
N THR A 262 -21.93 9.99 5.91
CA THR A 262 -22.36 10.92 4.85
C THR A 262 -22.24 12.38 5.30
N PHE A 263 -21.17 12.71 6.01
CA PHE A 263 -20.97 13.94 6.74
C PHE A 263 -21.13 15.21 5.89
N ILE A 264 -20.61 15.20 4.67
CA ILE A 264 -20.94 16.13 3.60
C ILE A 264 -21.31 15.28 2.40
N ASP A 265 -22.46 15.48 1.81
CA ASP A 265 -23.04 14.61 0.79
C ASP A 265 -23.28 15.31 -0.57
N ASP A 266 -23.99 14.63 -1.48
CA ASP A 266 -24.33 15.12 -2.82
C ASP A 266 -23.17 15.35 -3.79
N PHE A 267 -22.03 14.66 -3.59
CA PHE A 267 -20.91 14.71 -4.54
C PHE A 267 -21.21 13.93 -5.83
N ILE A 268 -20.94 14.61 -6.95
CA ILE A 268 -20.94 13.99 -8.30
C ILE A 268 -19.50 13.75 -8.81
N THR A 269 -18.49 14.10 -8.01
CA THR A 269 -17.07 14.00 -8.31
C THR A 269 -16.39 12.97 -7.40
N THR A 270 -15.17 12.58 -7.71
CA THR A 270 -14.42 11.53 -7.02
C THR A 270 -13.11 12.08 -6.44
N ASN A 271 -12.38 11.24 -5.72
CA ASN A 271 -11.10 11.60 -5.09
C ASN A 271 -11.23 12.81 -4.13
N LEU A 272 -12.19 12.73 -3.22
CA LEU A 272 -12.43 13.79 -2.27
C LEU A 272 -11.28 13.89 -1.25
N ALA A 273 -10.76 15.09 -1.10
CA ALA A 273 -9.71 15.43 -0.14
C ALA A 273 -10.19 16.58 0.73
N PRO A 274 -10.82 16.29 1.89
CA PRO A 274 -11.34 17.33 2.79
C PRO A 274 -10.20 18.06 3.50
N SER A 275 -10.42 19.35 3.78
CA SER A 275 -9.64 20.18 4.68
C SER A 275 -10.56 21.23 5.30
N PHE A 276 -10.19 21.74 6.47
CA PHE A 276 -11.06 22.63 7.24
C PHE A 276 -10.33 23.91 7.64
N TYR A 277 -11.02 25.05 7.52
CA TYR A 277 -10.51 26.35 7.90
C TYR A 277 -11.67 27.32 8.11
N ASP A 278 -11.64 28.18 9.15
CA ASP A 278 -12.62 29.23 9.39
C ASP A 278 -12.42 30.37 8.39
N LEU A 279 -13.13 30.31 7.24
CA LEU A 279 -12.95 31.24 6.12
C LEU A 279 -13.62 32.58 6.31
N ASP A 280 -14.70 32.64 7.09
CA ASP A 280 -15.50 33.85 7.30
C ASP A 280 -15.32 34.47 8.69
N ASN A 281 -14.48 33.82 9.52
CA ASN A 281 -14.13 34.20 10.90
C ASN A 281 -15.38 34.29 11.83
N ASP A 282 -16.31 33.36 11.65
CA ASP A 282 -17.48 33.24 12.52
C ASP A 282 -17.23 32.28 13.71
N GLY A 283 -16.15 31.56 13.70
CA GLY A 283 -15.69 30.65 14.73
C GLY A 283 -15.97 29.18 14.44
N ASP A 284 -16.69 28.88 13.36
CA ASP A 284 -16.97 27.53 12.90
C ASP A 284 -16.06 27.21 11.70
N LEU A 285 -15.54 25.99 11.62
CA LEU A 285 -14.68 25.57 10.50
C LEU A 285 -15.51 25.29 9.24
N ASP A 286 -15.15 25.92 8.13
CA ASP A 286 -15.66 25.63 6.79
C ASP A 286 -14.88 24.49 6.14
N ALA A 287 -15.49 23.79 5.17
CA ALA A 287 -14.83 22.72 4.45
C ALA A 287 -14.36 23.17 3.05
N ILE A 288 -13.08 22.98 2.77
CA ILE A 288 -12.49 23.11 1.44
C ILE A 288 -12.09 21.72 0.96
N ILE A 289 -12.76 21.23 -0.09
CA ILE A 289 -12.63 19.86 -0.54
C ILE A 289 -11.98 19.83 -1.91
N GLY A 290 -10.78 19.25 -1.98
CA GLY A 290 -10.12 18.94 -3.26
C GLY A 290 -10.82 17.78 -3.96
N GLU A 291 -10.79 17.76 -5.30
CA GLU A 291 -11.50 16.76 -6.08
C GLU A 291 -10.80 16.41 -7.40
N PHE A 292 -11.32 15.41 -8.12
CA PHE A 292 -10.71 14.80 -9.32
C PHE A 292 -10.46 15.78 -10.48
N ASN A 293 -11.33 16.78 -10.70
CA ASN A 293 -11.22 17.67 -11.85
C ASN A 293 -10.27 18.87 -11.63
N GLY A 294 -9.72 19.02 -10.42
CA GLY A 294 -8.76 20.09 -10.12
C GLY A 294 -9.35 21.33 -9.48
N TYR A 295 -10.59 21.24 -9.00
CA TYR A 295 -11.22 22.32 -8.26
C TYR A 295 -11.09 22.11 -6.75
N LEU A 296 -11.28 23.21 -6.02
CA LEU A 296 -11.50 23.21 -4.58
C LEU A 296 -12.96 23.58 -4.33
N LEU A 297 -13.75 22.67 -3.79
CA LEU A 297 -15.16 22.90 -3.47
C LEU A 297 -15.25 23.55 -2.09
N HIS A 298 -16.01 24.65 -1.98
CA HIS A 298 -16.25 25.33 -0.71
C HIS A 298 -17.63 24.98 -0.18
N TYR A 299 -17.66 24.46 1.04
CA TYR A 299 -18.88 24.25 1.83
C TYR A 299 -18.79 25.07 3.11
N ALA A 300 -19.67 26.06 3.25
CA ALA A 300 -19.77 26.79 4.49
C ALA A 300 -20.48 25.95 5.55
N ASN A 301 -19.94 25.97 6.77
CA ASN A 301 -20.61 25.47 7.95
C ASN A 301 -21.62 26.51 8.42
N THR A 302 -22.83 26.13 8.72
CA THR A 302 -23.90 27.03 9.12
C THR A 302 -24.77 26.40 10.20
N ASP A 303 -25.53 27.17 10.95
CA ASP A 303 -26.51 26.67 11.93
C ASP A 303 -27.44 25.55 11.37
N THR A 304 -27.55 25.41 10.06
CA THR A 304 -28.42 24.43 9.39
C THR A 304 -27.66 23.31 8.70
N GLY A 305 -26.34 23.20 8.88
CA GLY A 305 -25.44 22.23 8.26
C GLY A 305 -24.65 22.79 7.08
N TRP A 306 -24.00 21.92 6.35
CA TRP A 306 -23.11 22.27 5.24
C TRP A 306 -23.84 22.87 4.05
N THR A 307 -23.35 24.01 3.54
CA THR A 307 -23.92 24.70 2.40
C THR A 307 -22.88 24.93 1.31
N TYR A 308 -23.09 24.37 0.11
CA TYR A 308 -22.18 24.56 -1.01
C TYR A 308 -22.14 26.00 -1.51
N ASN A 309 -20.96 26.62 -1.50
CA ASN A 309 -20.71 28.02 -1.88
C ASN A 309 -19.93 28.17 -3.22
N GLY A 310 -19.73 27.07 -3.97
CA GLY A 310 -19.03 27.13 -5.25
C GLY A 310 -17.55 26.70 -5.15
N HIS A 311 -16.74 27.19 -6.08
CA HIS A 311 -15.31 26.85 -6.12
C HIS A 311 -14.51 27.91 -5.35
N PHE A 312 -13.68 27.45 -4.41
CA PHE A 312 -12.78 28.30 -3.65
C PHE A 312 -11.70 28.91 -4.55
N MET A 313 -11.44 30.21 -4.43
CA MET A 313 -10.47 30.99 -5.21
C MET A 313 -10.60 30.84 -6.74
N ASN A 314 -11.57 30.11 -7.27
CA ASN A 314 -11.73 29.79 -8.69
C ASN A 314 -10.46 29.22 -9.35
N LEU A 315 -9.64 28.48 -8.59
CA LEU A 315 -8.48 27.79 -9.11
C LEU A 315 -8.95 26.64 -10.01
N ASP A 316 -8.24 26.47 -11.15
CA ASP A 316 -8.39 25.35 -12.08
C ASP A 316 -7.01 24.70 -12.19
N LEU A 317 -6.79 23.65 -11.40
CA LEU A 317 -5.54 22.93 -11.29
C LEU A 317 -5.63 21.62 -12.06
N ASN A 318 -4.52 21.14 -12.57
CA ASN A 318 -4.51 19.93 -13.40
C ASN A 318 -4.81 18.65 -12.61
N GLY A 319 -6.03 18.13 -12.76
CA GLY A 319 -6.46 16.87 -12.15
C GLY A 319 -6.61 16.99 -10.64
N LYS A 320 -6.67 15.87 -9.98
CA LYS A 320 -6.92 15.73 -8.55
C LYS A 320 -6.12 16.73 -7.68
N THR A 321 -6.81 17.37 -6.74
CA THR A 321 -6.23 18.33 -5.79
C THR A 321 -6.34 17.82 -4.35
N VAL A 322 -5.37 18.18 -3.52
CA VAL A 322 -5.34 17.89 -2.08
C VAL A 322 -4.94 19.16 -1.34
N PRO A 323 -5.88 19.89 -0.71
CA PRO A 323 -5.58 21.07 0.10
C PRO A 323 -5.13 20.70 1.52
N ALA A 324 -4.27 21.54 2.09
CA ALA A 324 -3.85 21.50 3.50
C ALA A 324 -3.65 22.91 4.04
N TRP A 325 -3.99 23.13 5.30
CA TRP A 325 -3.89 24.42 5.98
C TRP A 325 -2.83 24.36 7.10
N GLY A 326 -2.11 25.47 7.31
CA GLY A 326 -1.19 25.68 8.42
C GLY A 326 -0.19 26.80 8.14
N ASP A 327 0.40 27.32 9.18
CA ASP A 327 1.35 28.44 9.17
C ASP A 327 2.73 27.99 8.68
N VAL A 328 2.99 28.08 7.36
CA VAL A 328 4.26 27.61 6.76
C VAL A 328 5.35 28.67 6.80
N ASP A 329 5.02 29.96 6.91
CA ASP A 329 5.98 31.06 7.00
C ASP A 329 6.18 31.60 8.43
N GLN A 330 5.42 31.07 9.40
CA GLN A 330 5.51 31.34 10.84
C GLN A 330 5.12 32.79 11.21
N ASP A 331 4.12 33.34 10.51
CA ASP A 331 3.57 34.65 10.80
C ASP A 331 2.30 34.61 11.69
N ASN A 332 1.80 33.43 12.04
CA ASN A 332 0.61 33.04 12.79
C ASN A 332 -0.71 33.21 12.03
N ASP A 333 -0.66 33.27 10.72
CA ASP A 333 -1.82 33.13 9.84
C ASP A 333 -1.69 31.79 9.09
N ASP A 334 -2.73 30.96 9.05
CA ASP A 334 -2.66 29.70 8.30
C ASP A 334 -2.64 29.94 6.79
N ASP A 335 -1.69 29.32 6.12
CA ASP A 335 -1.49 29.35 4.68
C ASP A 335 -2.18 28.15 4.00
N LEU A 336 -2.38 28.24 2.68
CA LEU A 336 -2.92 27.15 1.89
C LEU A 336 -1.82 26.46 1.08
N VAL A 337 -1.66 25.16 1.28
CA VAL A 337 -0.79 24.31 0.49
C VAL A 337 -1.65 23.34 -0.32
N ILE A 338 -1.41 23.24 -1.64
CA ILE A 338 -2.19 22.37 -2.51
C ILE A 338 -1.25 21.40 -3.22
N GLY A 339 -1.52 20.11 -3.07
CA GLY A 339 -0.94 19.05 -3.88
C GLY A 339 -1.80 18.72 -5.09
N THR A 340 -1.19 18.30 -6.20
CA THR A 340 -1.90 17.96 -7.44
C THR A 340 -1.48 16.61 -7.99
N LYS A 341 -2.30 16.09 -8.93
CA LYS A 341 -2.03 14.81 -9.58
C LYS A 341 -0.70 14.79 -10.35
N ASP A 342 -0.31 15.92 -10.97
CA ASP A 342 0.95 16.06 -11.70
C ASP A 342 2.15 16.35 -10.79
N GLY A 343 2.02 16.06 -9.48
CA GLY A 343 3.10 16.08 -8.50
C GLY A 343 3.50 17.43 -7.96
N LYS A 344 2.75 18.47 -8.26
CA LYS A 344 3.10 19.82 -7.80
C LYS A 344 2.56 20.07 -6.41
N VAL A 345 3.42 20.64 -5.57
CA VAL A 345 3.08 21.23 -4.27
C VAL A 345 3.14 22.75 -4.45
N SER A 346 1.99 23.43 -4.28
CA SER A 346 1.82 24.87 -4.48
C SER A 346 1.49 25.54 -3.15
N VAL A 347 2.21 26.58 -2.78
CA VAL A 347 2.01 27.35 -1.55
C VAL A 347 1.38 28.69 -1.87
N TYR A 348 0.31 29.03 -1.17
CA TYR A 348 -0.39 30.31 -1.22
C TYR A 348 -0.34 30.94 0.17
N ILE A 349 0.45 32.00 0.31
CA ILE A 349 0.65 32.69 1.59
C ILE A 349 -0.56 33.58 1.90
N ASN A 350 -1.07 33.43 3.12
CA ASN A 350 -2.12 34.27 3.68
C ASN A 350 -1.50 35.53 4.31
N ASN A 351 -1.90 36.69 3.82
CA ASN A 351 -1.47 37.98 4.38
C ASN A 351 -2.69 38.71 5.00
N GLY A 352 -3.57 37.96 5.64
CA GLY A 352 -4.75 38.44 6.32
C GLY A 352 -6.07 38.32 5.53
N ASP A 353 -6.05 37.88 4.28
CA ASP A 353 -7.22 37.48 3.47
C ASP A 353 -6.81 36.42 2.44
N ILE A 354 -6.99 35.18 2.77
CA ILE A 354 -6.60 34.04 1.92
C ILE A 354 -7.32 34.05 0.56
N ASN A 355 -8.51 34.63 0.45
CA ASN A 355 -9.24 34.72 -0.82
C ASN A 355 -8.53 35.59 -1.86
N THR A 356 -7.62 36.42 -1.44
CA THR A 356 -6.82 37.31 -2.30
C THR A 356 -5.38 36.85 -2.49
N SER A 357 -5.01 35.73 -1.88
CA SER A 357 -3.66 35.16 -1.96
C SER A 357 -3.30 34.73 -3.39
N VAL A 358 -2.03 34.83 -3.70
CA VAL A 358 -1.47 34.43 -4.98
C VAL A 358 -0.43 33.32 -4.75
N LEU A 359 -0.19 32.51 -5.78
CA LEU A 359 0.85 31.48 -5.74
C LEU A 359 2.21 32.10 -5.39
N ALA A 360 2.76 31.73 -4.24
CA ALA A 360 4.10 32.15 -3.79
C ALA A 360 5.18 31.28 -4.43
N VAL A 361 5.05 29.96 -4.29
CA VAL A 361 6.03 29.00 -4.81
C VAL A 361 5.37 27.68 -5.20
N GLN A 362 5.99 26.95 -6.11
CA GLN A 362 5.57 25.62 -6.54
C GLN A 362 6.80 24.72 -6.73
N LEU A 363 6.70 23.47 -6.26
CA LEU A 363 7.73 22.43 -6.42
C LEU A 363 7.09 21.12 -6.91
N ASP A 364 7.74 20.47 -7.86
CA ASP A 364 7.35 19.14 -8.35
C ASP A 364 8.09 18.07 -7.52
N ILE A 365 7.35 17.13 -6.91
CA ILE A 365 7.88 16.08 -6.01
C ILE A 365 7.48 14.68 -6.45
N GLY A 366 7.00 14.52 -7.69
CA GLY A 366 6.46 13.26 -8.20
C GLY A 366 4.94 13.17 -8.07
N ASP A 367 4.32 12.42 -9.00
CA ASP A 367 2.88 12.37 -9.20
C ASP A 367 2.07 12.10 -7.92
N ASP A 368 0.80 12.54 -7.93
CA ASP A 368 -0.17 12.38 -6.85
C ASP A 368 0.28 12.98 -5.50
N ALA A 369 0.80 14.21 -5.51
CA ALA A 369 1.22 14.92 -4.31
C ALA A 369 0.05 15.11 -3.31
N SER A 370 0.28 14.72 -2.07
CA SER A 370 -0.69 14.86 -0.96
C SER A 370 0.01 15.50 0.25
N PRO A 371 -0.07 16.83 0.40
CA PRO A 371 0.58 17.55 1.50
C PRO A 371 -0.23 17.49 2.79
N ALA A 372 0.49 17.59 3.91
CA ALA A 372 -0.03 17.98 5.22
C ALA A 372 1.01 18.85 5.93
N ILE A 373 0.57 19.71 6.84
CA ILE A 373 1.44 20.69 7.50
C ILE A 373 1.65 20.28 8.95
N LEU A 374 2.91 20.30 9.38
CA LEU A 374 3.32 20.01 10.75
C LEU A 374 3.29 21.30 11.59
N ALA A 375 3.15 21.18 12.91
CA ALA A 375 3.10 22.35 13.82
C ALA A 375 4.31 23.27 13.77
N ASP A 376 5.44 22.81 13.24
CA ASP A 376 6.62 23.65 13.07
C ASP A 376 6.66 24.37 11.71
N GLY A 377 5.57 24.31 10.93
CA GLY A 377 5.44 24.87 9.58
C GLY A 377 6.11 24.04 8.49
N SER A 378 6.68 22.88 8.82
CA SER A 378 7.18 21.95 7.80
C SER A 378 6.04 21.26 7.07
N ILE A 379 6.22 20.96 5.79
CA ILE A 379 5.22 20.30 4.96
C ILE A 379 5.66 18.86 4.72
N ILE A 380 4.87 17.89 5.14
CA ILE A 380 5.06 16.48 4.79
C ILE A 380 4.19 16.13 3.59
N VAL A 381 4.77 15.49 2.57
CA VAL A 381 4.06 15.19 1.33
C VAL A 381 4.21 13.72 0.99
N GLY A 382 3.08 13.04 0.80
CA GLY A 382 3.05 11.71 0.20
C GLY A 382 2.93 11.78 -1.32
N ASN A 383 3.45 10.79 -2.05
CA ASN A 383 3.37 10.72 -3.50
C ASN A 383 2.87 9.35 -4.02
N GLU A 384 2.74 9.22 -5.37
CA GLU A 384 2.22 8.01 -6.02
C GLU A 384 3.05 6.76 -5.71
N ILE A 385 4.36 6.87 -5.65
CA ILE A 385 5.23 5.69 -5.43
C ILE A 385 5.38 5.29 -3.96
N GLY A 386 4.75 6.03 -3.06
CA GLY A 386 4.74 5.73 -1.63
C GLY A 386 5.94 6.32 -0.88
N GLU A 387 6.46 7.45 -1.29
CA GLU A 387 7.43 8.24 -0.50
C GLU A 387 6.74 9.26 0.37
N LEU A 388 7.32 9.54 1.53
CA LEU A 388 7.00 10.69 2.40
C LEU A 388 8.17 11.67 2.36
N ILE A 389 7.93 12.84 1.81
CA ILE A 389 8.95 13.88 1.58
C ILE A 389 8.68 15.05 2.52
N LEU A 390 9.70 15.46 3.27
CA LEU A 390 9.64 16.61 4.14
C LEU A 390 10.15 17.86 3.41
N LEU A 391 9.30 18.88 3.33
CA LEU A 391 9.61 20.17 2.71
C LEU A 391 9.58 21.27 3.77
N ARG A 392 10.30 22.35 3.49
CA ARG A 392 10.20 23.60 4.24
C ARG A 392 10.09 24.78 3.29
N TYR A 393 9.19 25.69 3.63
CA TYR A 393 9.10 27.00 3.00
C TYR A 393 10.15 27.93 3.62
N GLU A 394 10.84 28.72 2.80
CA GLU A 394 11.86 29.65 3.25
C GLU A 394 11.50 31.10 2.84
N ASP A 395 11.96 32.09 3.59
CA ASP A 395 11.66 33.53 3.42
C ASP A 395 11.95 34.09 2.01
N THR A 396 12.45 33.29 1.10
CA THR A 396 12.80 33.67 -0.27
C THR A 396 11.83 33.12 -1.32
N ASP A 397 10.60 32.79 -0.93
CA ASP A 397 9.61 32.12 -1.79
C ASP A 397 10.17 30.84 -2.44
N THR A 398 10.81 29.99 -1.63
CA THR A 398 11.36 28.71 -2.06
C THR A 398 10.87 27.57 -1.20
N LEU A 399 10.58 26.43 -1.83
CA LEU A 399 10.39 25.16 -1.15
C LEU A 399 11.67 24.33 -1.22
N VAL A 400 12.16 23.90 -0.08
CA VAL A 400 13.38 23.11 0.05
C VAL A 400 13.04 21.73 0.57
N VAL A 401 13.49 20.68 -0.15
CA VAL A 401 13.43 19.30 0.33
C VAL A 401 14.41 19.16 1.48
N GLN A 402 13.88 18.89 2.68
CA GLN A 402 14.69 18.68 3.88
C GLN A 402 15.12 17.22 3.99
N ASP A 403 14.19 16.29 3.77
CA ASP A 403 14.44 14.86 3.88
C ASP A 403 13.41 14.04 3.08
N THR A 404 13.72 12.76 2.86
CA THR A 404 12.76 11.72 2.46
C THR A 404 12.74 10.68 3.57
N LEU A 405 11.59 10.52 4.22
CA LEU A 405 11.48 9.68 5.41
C LEU A 405 11.66 8.20 5.08
N GLU A 406 12.44 7.49 5.89
CA GLU A 406 12.55 6.03 5.83
C GLU A 406 11.56 5.41 6.81
N TYR A 407 10.62 4.61 6.32
CA TYR A 407 9.57 3.96 7.09
C TYR A 407 9.19 2.60 6.46
N PRO A 408 8.47 1.71 7.18
CA PRO A 408 7.90 0.51 6.56
C PRO A 408 6.96 0.89 5.40
N TYR A 409 7.05 0.17 4.29
CA TYR A 409 6.23 0.47 3.11
C TYR A 409 4.72 0.41 3.45
N CYS A 410 4.04 1.54 3.29
CA CYS A 410 2.62 1.73 3.60
C CYS A 410 1.70 1.71 2.35
N GLY A 411 2.24 1.45 1.18
CA GLY A 411 1.44 1.44 -0.06
C GLY A 411 1.81 2.56 -1.03
N GLN A 412 0.92 2.85 -1.96
CA GLN A 412 1.03 3.90 -2.98
C GLN A 412 0.05 5.04 -2.70
N ASN A 413 0.27 6.21 -3.32
CA ASN A 413 -0.57 7.40 -3.20
C ASN A 413 -0.82 7.75 -1.72
N LEU A 414 0.24 7.93 -0.96
CA LEU A 414 0.15 8.18 0.47
C LEU A 414 -0.46 9.55 0.76
N ALA A 415 -1.33 9.60 1.74
CA ALA A 415 -1.93 10.82 2.28
C ALA A 415 -1.60 10.91 3.78
N PRO A 416 -0.53 11.60 4.16
CA PRO A 416 -0.17 11.78 5.56
C PRO A 416 -1.13 12.76 6.24
N CYS A 417 -1.48 12.47 7.49
CA CYS A 417 -2.22 13.33 8.39
C CYS A 417 -1.50 13.32 9.75
N PRO A 418 -0.88 14.42 10.17
CA PRO A 418 -0.22 14.52 11.47
C PRO A 418 -1.22 14.44 12.61
N ILE A 419 -0.92 13.66 13.65
CA ILE A 419 -1.69 13.63 14.89
C ILE A 419 -1.00 14.54 15.92
N SER A 420 -1.76 15.49 16.45
CA SER A 420 -1.36 16.30 17.58
C SER A 420 -1.91 15.68 18.87
N SER A 421 -1.09 14.95 19.62
CA SER A 421 -1.45 14.59 20.99
C SER A 421 -0.89 15.63 21.96
N SER A 422 -1.68 16.00 22.98
CA SER A 422 -1.28 16.99 23.99
C SER A 422 -0.07 16.52 24.79
N GLY A 423 1.11 17.01 24.43
CA GLY A 423 2.36 16.78 25.19
C GLY A 423 3.48 16.04 24.47
N LEU A 424 3.25 15.49 23.28
CA LEU A 424 4.30 14.97 22.41
C LEU A 424 4.54 15.96 21.27
N GLU A 425 5.79 16.23 20.94
CA GLU A 425 6.11 16.94 19.70
C GLU A 425 5.45 16.17 18.53
N GLN A 426 4.61 16.83 17.76
CA GLN A 426 3.82 16.28 16.64
C GLN A 426 4.69 15.45 15.70
N LYS A 427 4.57 14.12 15.78
CA LYS A 427 5.43 13.25 14.97
C LYS A 427 4.72 11.96 14.55
N ASP A 428 3.55 11.66 15.11
CA ASP A 428 2.75 10.52 14.71
C ASP A 428 1.90 10.87 13.49
N LEU A 429 1.69 9.89 12.63
CA LEU A 429 0.95 10.07 11.39
C LEU A 429 -0.16 9.04 11.25
N VAL A 430 -1.35 9.47 10.88
CA VAL A 430 -2.32 8.62 10.19
C VAL A 430 -2.03 8.72 8.69
N ILE A 431 -1.96 7.60 8.01
CA ILE A 431 -1.67 7.55 6.58
C ILE A 431 -2.80 6.86 5.85
N GLY A 432 -3.44 7.58 4.94
CA GLY A 432 -4.29 7.02 3.91
C GLY A 432 -3.47 6.53 2.73
N SER A 433 -3.99 5.58 1.96
CA SER A 433 -3.30 5.05 0.78
C SER A 433 -4.27 4.66 -0.34
N LYS A 434 -3.71 4.35 -1.51
CA LYS A 434 -4.49 3.85 -2.66
C LYS A 434 -5.21 2.52 -2.38
N ALA A 435 -4.66 1.71 -1.51
CA ALA A 435 -5.27 0.43 -1.16
C ALA A 435 -6.51 0.56 -0.26
N GLY A 436 -6.82 1.76 0.21
CA GLY A 436 -7.85 2.01 1.22
C GLY A 436 -7.34 1.76 2.64
N GLY A 437 -8.24 1.95 3.60
CA GLY A 437 -7.93 1.86 5.01
C GLY A 437 -7.01 2.98 5.51
N LEU A 438 -6.71 2.96 6.79
CA LEU A 438 -5.83 3.91 7.45
C LEU A 438 -4.72 3.15 8.18
N GLN A 439 -3.51 3.69 8.14
CA GLN A 439 -2.35 3.16 8.85
C GLN A 439 -1.85 4.19 9.86
N TYR A 440 -1.46 3.74 11.04
CA TYR A 440 -0.88 4.59 12.07
C TYR A 440 0.63 4.36 12.14
N LEU A 441 1.40 5.42 12.01
CA LEU A 441 2.84 5.42 12.20
C LEU A 441 3.21 6.21 13.45
N GLU A 442 3.74 5.52 14.44
CA GLU A 442 4.26 6.13 15.65
C GLU A 442 5.69 6.66 15.43
N TYR A 443 5.92 7.89 15.76
CA TYR A 443 7.24 8.54 15.59
C TYR A 443 8.39 7.85 16.31
N SER A 444 8.13 7.16 17.41
CA SER A 444 9.15 6.39 18.14
C SER A 444 9.74 5.24 17.30
N THR A 445 8.97 4.75 16.29
CA THR A 445 9.44 3.76 15.32
C THR A 445 10.10 4.40 14.09
N LEU A 446 9.82 5.67 13.84
CA LEU A 446 10.51 6.51 12.85
C LEU A 446 11.83 7.09 13.38
N ALA A 447 12.33 6.60 14.50
CA ALA A 447 13.57 7.08 15.09
C ALA A 447 14.74 7.02 14.08
N ILE A 448 14.78 7.98 13.17
CA ILE A 448 16.05 8.59 12.83
C ILE A 448 16.58 9.04 14.17
N GLN A 449 17.63 8.42 14.66
CA GLN A 449 18.36 8.99 15.76
C GLN A 449 18.66 10.41 15.32
N GLU A 450 17.93 11.41 15.88
CA GLU A 450 18.47 12.75 15.89
C GLU A 450 19.92 12.59 16.31
N GLU A 451 20.83 12.92 15.41
CA GLU A 451 22.20 13.14 15.82
C GLU A 451 22.10 14.08 17.01
N ASN A 452 22.34 13.54 18.18
CA ASN A 452 22.39 14.29 19.41
C ASN A 452 23.45 15.38 19.19
N LYS A 453 23.02 16.56 18.70
CA LYS A 453 23.90 17.72 18.43
C LYS A 453 24.71 18.14 19.62
N ASN A 454 24.45 17.53 20.79
CA ASN A 454 25.18 17.71 22.04
C ASN A 454 26.16 16.57 22.38
N ASN A 455 26.19 15.47 21.59
CA ASN A 455 27.25 14.49 21.69
C ASN A 455 28.16 14.70 20.48
N PRO A 456 29.35 15.29 20.61
CA PRO A 456 30.22 15.44 19.45
C PRO A 456 30.46 14.06 18.88
N ALA A 457 29.97 13.83 17.65
CA ALA A 457 30.21 12.60 16.91
C ALA A 457 31.72 12.44 16.82
N TYR A 458 32.29 11.50 17.59
CA TYR A 458 33.73 11.26 17.58
C TYR A 458 34.22 10.68 16.26
N PHE A 459 33.30 10.30 15.40
CA PHE A 459 33.58 9.80 14.05
C PHE A 459 32.30 9.85 13.19
N ASN A 460 32.47 9.89 11.87
CA ASN A 460 31.40 9.70 10.88
C ASN A 460 31.95 9.03 9.63
N ILE A 461 31.07 8.43 8.81
CA ILE A 461 31.40 8.04 7.44
C ILE A 461 31.09 9.25 6.57
N SER A 462 32.12 10.04 6.22
CA SER A 462 31.94 11.29 5.47
C SER A 462 31.53 11.05 4.03
N ALA A 463 32.08 10.03 3.37
CA ALA A 463 31.72 9.70 2.00
C ALA A 463 31.83 8.21 1.68
N ILE A 464 31.03 7.74 0.71
CA ILE A 464 31.19 6.45 0.01
C ILE A 464 31.14 6.77 -1.48
N TYR A 465 32.26 6.54 -2.21
CA TYR A 465 32.33 6.91 -3.63
C TYR A 465 33.20 5.96 -4.47
N PRO A 466 32.79 5.71 -5.75
CA PRO A 466 31.48 6.01 -6.27
C PRO A 466 30.37 5.23 -5.55
N ASN A 467 29.20 5.85 -5.41
CA ASN A 467 27.99 5.18 -4.89
C ASN A 467 26.80 5.69 -5.71
N PRO A 468 26.20 4.88 -6.58
CA PRO A 468 26.47 3.44 -6.82
C PRO A 468 27.85 3.11 -7.39
N ASN A 469 28.34 1.89 -7.14
CA ASN A 469 29.67 1.43 -7.60
C ASN A 469 29.61 0.15 -8.45
N ASN A 470 30.59 -0.02 -9.35
CA ASN A 470 30.73 -1.15 -10.28
C ASN A 470 32.01 -1.97 -9.99
N GLY A 471 32.26 -2.33 -8.77
CA GLY A 471 33.38 -3.22 -8.46
C GLY A 471 34.36 -2.70 -7.42
N TYR A 472 34.44 -1.40 -7.21
CA TYR A 472 35.19 -0.83 -6.08
C TYR A 472 34.51 0.45 -5.58
N CYS A 473 34.67 0.74 -4.32
CA CYS A 473 34.35 2.05 -3.74
C CYS A 473 35.35 2.40 -2.64
N ASN A 474 35.47 3.67 -2.36
CA ASN A 474 36.17 4.20 -1.22
C ASN A 474 35.14 4.57 -0.14
N ILE A 475 35.51 4.34 1.11
CA ILE A 475 34.72 4.67 2.29
C ILE A 475 35.59 5.61 3.11
N ASP A 476 35.20 6.88 3.17
CA ASP A 476 35.90 7.89 3.93
C ASP A 476 35.33 8.01 5.33
N LEU A 477 36.19 7.95 6.32
CA LEU A 477 35.88 8.01 7.72
C LEU A 477 36.65 9.14 8.38
N ASP A 478 35.93 10.05 9.03
CA ASP A 478 36.52 11.12 9.85
C ASP A 478 36.44 10.73 11.31
N ILE A 479 37.58 10.72 11.98
CA ILE A 479 37.73 10.35 13.38
C ILE A 479 38.29 11.53 14.16
N SER A 480 37.62 12.00 15.21
CA SER A 480 38.07 13.07 16.07
C SER A 480 38.70 12.57 17.38
N LYS A 481 38.49 11.30 17.76
CA LYS A 481 39.01 10.73 19.02
C LYS A 481 39.67 9.37 18.76
N THR A 482 40.89 9.20 19.26
CA THR A 482 41.55 7.87 19.24
C THR A 482 40.73 6.86 20.03
N GLY A 483 40.46 5.71 19.42
CA GLY A 483 39.64 4.66 20.01
C GLY A 483 39.67 3.35 19.22
N PHE A 484 38.95 2.35 19.70
CA PHE A 484 38.77 1.10 19.02
C PHE A 484 37.55 1.21 18.10
N TYR A 485 37.73 0.92 16.80
CA TYR A 485 36.72 1.03 15.77
C TYR A 485 36.57 -0.30 15.05
N GLU A 486 35.33 -0.66 14.80
CA GLU A 486 34.97 -1.71 13.84
C GLU A 486 34.20 -1.08 12.68
N ILE A 487 34.62 -1.40 11.45
CA ILE A 487 33.94 -0.98 10.22
C ILE A 487 33.54 -2.23 9.48
N SER A 488 32.26 -2.43 9.30
CA SER A 488 31.67 -3.67 8.80
C SER A 488 30.64 -3.42 7.71
N ILE A 489 30.47 -4.36 6.79
CA ILE A 489 29.45 -4.35 5.73
C ILE A 489 28.38 -5.34 6.09
N TYR A 490 27.13 -4.92 6.02
CA TYR A 490 25.96 -5.76 6.19
C TYR A 490 25.11 -5.74 4.91
N ASP A 491 24.43 -6.84 4.62
CA ASP A 491 23.40 -6.88 3.58
C ASP A 491 22.04 -6.36 4.09
N LEU A 492 21.04 -6.33 3.20
CA LEU A 492 19.68 -5.89 3.55
C LEU A 492 19.01 -6.72 4.66
N GLN A 493 19.48 -7.94 4.92
CA GLN A 493 18.98 -8.81 5.98
C GLN A 493 19.73 -8.62 7.30
N GLY A 494 20.63 -7.64 7.38
CA GLY A 494 21.45 -7.41 8.56
C GLY A 494 22.54 -8.49 8.78
N ARG A 495 22.84 -9.33 7.79
CA ARG A 495 23.90 -10.32 7.88
C ARG A 495 25.25 -9.66 7.61
N LEU A 496 26.22 -9.94 8.47
CA LEU A 496 27.59 -9.50 8.28
C LEU A 496 28.16 -10.10 6.98
N VAL A 497 28.43 -9.24 6.00
CA VAL A 497 29.09 -9.60 4.75
C VAL A 497 30.59 -9.57 4.91
N ARG A 498 31.11 -8.53 5.61
CA ARG A 498 32.54 -8.36 5.78
C ARG A 498 32.87 -7.38 6.89
N ILE A 499 34.01 -7.59 7.54
CA ILE A 499 34.68 -6.61 8.37
C ILE A 499 35.80 -5.95 7.55
N ILE A 500 35.72 -4.63 7.37
CA ILE A 500 36.72 -3.82 6.65
C ILE A 500 37.88 -3.46 7.56
N HIS A 501 37.57 -3.09 8.79
CA HIS A 501 38.55 -2.72 9.80
C HIS A 501 38.08 -3.17 11.20
N HIS A 502 39.02 -3.62 12.02
CA HIS A 502 38.76 -3.98 13.42
C HIS A 502 40.01 -3.71 14.21
N GLY A 503 40.06 -2.57 14.90
CA GLY A 503 41.26 -2.16 15.65
C GLY A 503 41.25 -0.69 16.08
N THR A 504 42.37 -0.25 16.65
CA THR A 504 42.52 1.14 17.12
C THR A 504 42.86 2.06 15.96
N LEU A 505 42.11 3.16 15.82
CA LEU A 505 42.40 4.29 14.93
C LEU A 505 42.65 5.56 15.77
N ASN A 506 43.57 6.38 15.29
CA ASN A 506 43.84 7.71 15.88
C ASN A 506 42.89 8.76 15.26
N GLY A 507 42.78 9.93 15.89
CA GLY A 507 42.09 11.07 15.27
C GLY A 507 42.71 11.39 13.88
N GLY A 508 41.88 11.57 12.88
CA GLY A 508 42.30 11.82 11.51
C GLY A 508 41.26 11.37 10.46
N HIS A 509 41.58 11.57 9.18
CA HIS A 509 40.81 11.12 8.04
C HIS A 509 41.38 9.81 7.52
N TYR A 510 40.51 8.82 7.26
CA TYR A 510 40.86 7.49 6.76
C TYR A 510 40.03 7.16 5.53
N THR A 511 40.66 6.58 4.50
CA THR A 511 39.99 6.05 3.32
C THR A 511 40.22 4.55 3.24
N PHE A 512 39.13 3.78 3.33
CA PHE A 512 39.14 2.33 3.14
C PHE A 512 38.64 2.00 1.74
N THR A 513 39.43 1.27 0.95
CA THR A 513 39.05 0.88 -0.42
C THR A 513 38.52 -0.55 -0.42
N LEU A 514 37.26 -0.71 -0.77
CA LEU A 514 36.63 -1.99 -1.03
C LEU A 514 36.83 -2.38 -2.50
N ARG A 515 37.52 -3.48 -2.77
CA ARG A 515 37.85 -3.99 -4.13
C ARG A 515 37.36 -5.38 -4.38
N GLU A 516 36.42 -5.88 -3.64
CA GLU A 516 36.02 -7.28 -3.68
C GLU A 516 34.73 -7.52 -4.44
N ASN A 517 34.57 -8.76 -4.91
CA ASN A 517 33.40 -9.19 -5.66
C ASN A 517 32.30 -9.63 -4.68
N ILE A 518 31.59 -8.64 -4.13
CA ILE A 518 30.31 -8.88 -3.48
C ILE A 518 29.20 -8.77 -4.51
N PRO A 519 28.10 -9.52 -4.42
CA PRO A 519 26.99 -9.46 -5.38
C PRO A 519 26.44 -8.05 -5.59
N SER A 520 25.72 -7.81 -6.67
CA SER A 520 24.93 -6.59 -6.86
C SER A 520 23.87 -6.51 -5.76
N GLY A 521 23.64 -5.32 -5.22
CA GLY A 521 22.67 -5.15 -4.15
C GLY A 521 22.89 -3.88 -3.34
N ILE A 522 22.03 -3.71 -2.35
CA ILE A 522 22.14 -2.65 -1.34
C ILE A 522 22.84 -3.23 -0.11
N TYR A 523 23.79 -2.47 0.42
CA TYR A 523 24.58 -2.81 1.60
C TYR A 523 24.62 -1.64 2.55
N PHE A 524 24.85 -1.93 3.83
CA PHE A 524 25.05 -0.94 4.87
C PHE A 524 26.48 -1.02 5.40
N ILE A 525 27.18 0.10 5.36
CA ILE A 525 28.49 0.24 5.98
C ILE A 525 28.24 0.76 7.40
N ASN A 526 28.58 -0.05 8.39
CA ASN A 526 28.50 0.33 9.80
C ASN A 526 29.90 0.60 10.34
N ALA A 527 30.12 1.79 10.87
CA ALA A 527 31.29 2.12 11.69
C ALA A 527 30.85 2.22 13.14
N GLN A 528 31.47 1.45 14.05
CA GLN A 528 31.07 1.41 15.45
C GLN A 528 32.23 1.42 16.43
N THR A 529 31.95 1.93 17.61
CA THR A 529 32.78 1.84 18.83
C THR A 529 31.99 1.14 19.94
N ASN A 530 32.52 1.05 21.17
CA ASN A 530 31.74 0.53 22.29
C ASN A 530 30.54 1.41 22.67
N ASP A 531 30.57 2.70 22.31
CA ASP A 531 29.63 3.71 22.82
C ASP A 531 28.77 4.35 21.73
N ALA A 532 29.11 4.14 20.45
CA ALA A 532 28.41 4.76 19.31
C ALA A 532 28.55 3.94 18.03
N SER A 533 27.57 4.07 17.13
CA SER A 533 27.62 3.51 15.76
C SER A 533 27.13 4.55 14.74
N PHE A 534 27.64 4.45 13.52
CA PHE A 534 27.25 5.27 12.39
C PHE A 534 27.09 4.38 11.16
N VAL A 535 25.93 4.47 10.48
CA VAL A 535 25.59 3.61 9.34
C VAL A 535 25.37 4.45 8.08
N LYS A 536 25.87 3.96 6.93
CA LYS A 536 25.64 4.60 5.64
C LYS A 536 25.36 3.57 4.54
N LYS A 537 24.41 3.88 3.66
CA LYS A 537 24.00 3.00 2.57
C LYS A 537 25.04 2.99 1.42
N MET A 538 25.32 1.82 0.90
CA MET A 538 26.14 1.59 -0.31
C MET A 538 25.34 0.79 -1.33
N ILE A 539 25.33 1.22 -2.58
CA ILE A 539 24.69 0.50 -3.70
C ILE A 539 25.78 -0.05 -4.60
N ARG A 540 25.71 -1.36 -4.87
CA ARG A 540 26.59 -2.04 -5.81
C ARG A 540 25.84 -2.46 -7.05
N LEU A 541 26.29 -2.00 -8.19
CA LEU A 541 25.86 -2.42 -9.51
C LEU A 541 26.77 -3.54 -10.05
N LYS A 542 26.35 -4.22 -11.08
CA LYS A 542 27.15 -5.27 -11.74
C LYS A 542 28.32 -4.68 -12.52
#